data_3525987d6e41227d88b78a00ba55721e
#
_entry.id   3525987d6e41227d88b78a00ba55721e
#
_cell.length_a   1.000
_cell.length_b   1.000
_cell.length_c   1.000
_cell.angle_alpha   90.00
_cell.angle_beta   90.00
_cell.angle_gamma   90.00
#
_symmetry.space_group_name_H-M   'P 1'
#
loop_
_entity.id
_entity.type
_entity.pdbx_description
1 polymer ?
#
loop_
_entity_poly.entity_id
_entity_poly.type
_entity_poly.pdbx_seq_one_letter_code
_entity_poly.pdbx_strand_id
1 'polypeptide(L)'
;MINKLLGILKEKQELTELDAGEFSQLRANGMKFSVKAFRAEGLGHVSVMTAKGFFGLMKMDTLMIVPEKKDLPLYSYDRIYAMGNDTLIVELYDTMTGEFDASALDEAKASFAHLAERDPGEHWYDNIKLAQSISKKGKKAETSEFDALTVEHFNAYLTSPVADVTDEDKKRELSSRYVNGLLEQGGPSTDVFKKQLGEEKTSKLFKTVLFGTDIKNS
;
A
#
# COMPACT_ATOMS: atom_id res chain seq x y z
N MET A 1 -7.03 -11.77 1.05
CA MET A 1 -6.07 -11.38 -0.02
C MET A 1 -4.65 -11.23 0.53
N ILE A 2 -4.41 -10.56 1.66
CA ILE A 2 -3.07 -10.28 2.24
C ILE A 2 -2.14 -11.50 2.28
N ASN A 3 -2.62 -12.65 2.78
CA ASN A 3 -1.78 -13.85 2.84
C ASN A 3 -1.31 -14.34 1.45
N LYS A 4 -2.11 -14.11 0.40
CA LYS A 4 -1.75 -14.46 -0.98
C LYS A 4 -0.65 -13.51 -1.50
N LEU A 5 -0.79 -12.21 -1.27
CA LEU A 5 0.22 -11.22 -1.67
C LEU A 5 1.55 -11.44 -0.91
N LEU A 6 1.49 -11.70 0.40
CA LEU A 6 2.68 -12.07 1.19
C LEU A 6 3.30 -13.39 0.71
N GLY A 7 2.50 -14.35 0.26
CA GLY A 7 2.98 -15.58 -0.37
C GLY A 7 3.78 -15.29 -1.63
N ILE A 8 3.24 -14.48 -2.55
CA ILE A 8 3.93 -14.05 -3.77
C ILE A 8 5.25 -13.32 -3.47
N LEU A 9 5.23 -12.45 -2.44
CA LEU A 9 6.47 -11.77 -2.00
C LEU A 9 7.51 -12.77 -1.50
N LYS A 10 7.10 -13.75 -0.67
CA LYS A 10 8.00 -14.77 -0.11
C LYS A 10 8.63 -15.69 -1.15
N GLU A 11 7.96 -15.87 -2.27
CA GLU A 11 8.52 -16.64 -3.41
C GLU A 11 9.66 -15.87 -4.12
N LYS A 12 9.68 -14.56 -4.01
CA LYS A 12 10.61 -13.67 -4.72
C LYS A 12 11.67 -13.04 -3.80
N GLN A 13 11.33 -12.84 -2.51
CA GLN A 13 12.13 -12.10 -1.54
C GLN A 13 12.13 -12.81 -0.18
N GLU A 14 13.23 -12.80 0.53
CA GLU A 14 13.26 -13.17 1.94
C GLU A 14 12.57 -12.07 2.76
N LEU A 15 11.57 -12.47 3.59
CA LEU A 15 10.82 -11.55 4.45
C LEU A 15 11.20 -11.78 5.91
N THR A 16 11.81 -10.78 6.53
CA THR A 16 12.05 -10.73 7.97
C THR A 16 10.98 -9.87 8.65
N GLU A 17 10.22 -10.44 9.59
CA GLU A 17 9.20 -9.69 10.35
C GLU A 17 9.87 -8.69 11.29
N LEU A 18 9.40 -7.44 11.27
CA LEU A 18 9.85 -6.36 12.12
C LEU A 18 8.89 -6.20 13.30
N ASP A 19 9.41 -5.74 14.45
CA ASP A 19 8.58 -5.49 15.62
C ASP A 19 7.71 -4.24 15.42
N ALA A 20 6.40 -4.42 15.34
CA ALA A 20 5.42 -3.33 15.27
C ALA A 20 5.09 -2.74 16.67
N GLY A 21 5.61 -3.33 17.76
CA GLY A 21 5.45 -2.84 19.12
C GLY A 21 4.00 -2.61 19.53
N GLU A 22 3.75 -1.44 20.13
CA GLU A 22 2.41 -1.01 20.56
C GLU A 22 1.39 -0.90 19.40
N PHE A 23 1.85 -0.84 18.15
CA PHE A 23 1.00 -0.69 16.96
C PHE A 23 0.56 -2.03 16.35
N SER A 24 1.05 -3.16 16.84
CA SER A 24 0.68 -4.49 16.33
C SER A 24 -0.83 -4.77 16.39
N GLN A 25 -1.53 -4.15 17.37
CA GLN A 25 -2.97 -4.21 17.54
C GLN A 25 -3.50 -2.83 17.88
N LEU A 26 -4.40 -2.29 17.05
CA LEU A 26 -4.98 -0.96 17.23
C LEU A 26 -6.51 -1.03 17.22
N ARG A 27 -7.12 0.03 17.77
CA ARG A 27 -8.56 0.27 17.65
C ARG A 27 -8.77 1.69 17.20
N ALA A 28 -9.52 1.87 16.13
CA ALA A 28 -9.91 3.20 15.65
C ALA A 28 -11.27 3.11 14.94
N ASN A 29 -12.09 4.12 15.10
CA ASN A 29 -13.39 4.26 14.44
C ASN A 29 -14.27 2.99 14.50
N GLY A 30 -14.32 2.32 15.67
CA GLY A 30 -15.09 1.08 15.86
C GLY A 30 -14.52 -0.18 15.21
N MET A 31 -13.33 -0.09 14.62
CA MET A 31 -12.63 -1.20 13.99
C MET A 31 -11.44 -1.66 14.84
N LYS A 32 -11.12 -2.96 14.72
CA LYS A 32 -9.89 -3.56 15.27
C LYS A 32 -8.93 -3.78 14.11
N PHE A 33 -7.71 -3.28 14.26
CA PHE A 33 -6.64 -3.38 13.29
C PHE A 33 -5.55 -4.32 13.82
N SER A 34 -5.04 -5.18 12.94
CA SER A 34 -3.80 -5.93 13.15
C SER A 34 -2.78 -5.43 12.13
N VAL A 35 -1.61 -5.01 12.61
CA VAL A 35 -0.55 -4.43 11.80
C VAL A 35 0.71 -5.29 11.93
N LYS A 36 1.37 -5.54 10.81
CA LYS A 36 2.67 -6.20 10.72
C LYS A 36 3.56 -5.44 9.76
N ALA A 37 4.85 -5.44 10.02
CA ALA A 37 5.85 -4.89 9.13
C ALA A 37 6.94 -5.94 8.85
N PHE A 38 7.59 -5.81 7.70
CA PHE A 38 8.63 -6.72 7.24
C PHE A 38 9.74 -5.95 6.53
N ARG A 39 10.94 -6.48 6.60
CA ARG A 39 12.02 -6.18 5.67
C ARG A 39 11.96 -7.23 4.54
N ALA A 40 11.77 -6.78 3.31
CA ALA A 40 11.91 -7.61 2.12
C ALA A 40 13.31 -7.41 1.55
N GLU A 41 14.15 -8.46 1.61
CA GLU A 41 15.54 -8.38 1.18
C GLU A 41 15.62 -8.05 -0.31
N GLY A 42 16.49 -7.10 -0.68
CA GLY A 42 16.61 -6.63 -2.07
C GLY A 42 15.45 -5.75 -2.59
N LEU A 43 14.42 -5.49 -1.79
CA LEU A 43 13.28 -4.65 -2.18
C LEU A 43 13.16 -3.42 -1.26
N GLY A 44 12.86 -3.62 0.03
CA GLY A 44 12.66 -2.53 0.96
C GLY A 44 11.68 -2.87 2.09
N HIS A 45 10.99 -1.86 2.59
CA HIS A 45 10.01 -2.00 3.67
C HIS A 45 8.65 -2.47 3.13
N VAL A 46 8.01 -3.40 3.84
CA VAL A 46 6.67 -3.90 3.55
C VAL A 46 5.83 -3.85 4.82
N SER A 47 4.63 -3.32 4.74
CA SER A 47 3.68 -3.42 5.84
C SER A 47 2.33 -3.95 5.39
N VAL A 48 1.65 -4.61 6.30
CA VAL A 48 0.27 -5.07 6.11
C VAL A 48 -0.58 -4.67 7.28
N MET A 49 -1.81 -4.28 6.99
CA MET A 49 -2.81 -3.95 7.98
C MET A 49 -4.12 -4.63 7.62
N THR A 50 -4.70 -5.35 8.54
CA THR A 50 -6.04 -5.93 8.37
C THR A 50 -6.96 -5.34 9.40
N ALA A 51 -8.19 -5.00 9.01
CA ALA A 51 -9.16 -4.44 9.93
C ALA A 51 -10.51 -5.14 9.82
N LYS A 52 -11.20 -5.25 10.95
CA LYS A 52 -12.57 -5.77 11.06
C LYS A 52 -13.37 -4.89 12.00
N GLY A 53 -14.58 -4.56 11.61
CA GLY A 53 -15.48 -3.74 12.40
C GLY A 53 -16.94 -4.02 12.10
N PHE A 54 -17.84 -3.32 12.82
CA PHE A 54 -19.28 -3.36 12.63
C PHE A 54 -19.83 -4.80 12.61
N PHE A 55 -19.46 -5.60 13.63
CA PHE A 55 -19.84 -7.03 13.75
C PHE A 55 -19.44 -7.88 12.53
N GLY A 56 -18.34 -7.51 11.83
CA GLY A 56 -17.86 -8.24 10.64
C GLY A 56 -18.44 -7.78 9.31
N LEU A 57 -19.33 -6.80 9.32
CA LEU A 57 -19.91 -6.21 8.09
C LEU A 57 -18.92 -5.36 7.31
N MET A 58 -17.83 -4.93 7.96
CA MET A 58 -16.73 -4.21 7.33
C MET A 58 -15.41 -4.92 7.56
N LYS A 59 -14.67 -5.11 6.48
CA LYS A 59 -13.29 -5.64 6.49
C LYS A 59 -12.44 -4.77 5.60
N MET A 60 -11.18 -4.58 5.98
CA MET A 60 -10.20 -3.86 5.19
C MET A 60 -8.87 -4.62 5.25
N ASP A 61 -8.26 -4.78 4.10
CA ASP A 61 -6.92 -5.31 3.91
C ASP A 61 -6.08 -4.24 3.24
N THR A 62 -4.96 -3.87 3.85
CA THR A 62 -3.98 -2.91 3.31
C THR A 62 -2.61 -3.59 3.21
N LEU A 63 -1.90 -3.35 2.11
CA LEU A 63 -0.49 -3.71 1.96
C LEU A 63 0.24 -2.52 1.37
N MET A 64 1.38 -2.16 1.96
CA MET A 64 2.26 -1.11 1.43
C MET A 64 3.65 -1.69 1.18
N ILE A 65 4.26 -1.28 0.07
CA ILE A 65 5.67 -1.53 -0.23
C ILE A 65 6.34 -0.17 -0.45
N VAL A 66 7.38 0.08 0.32
CA VAL A 66 8.27 1.22 0.16
C VAL A 66 9.61 0.70 -0.35
N PRO A 67 9.85 0.75 -1.67
CA PRO A 67 11.08 0.25 -2.26
C PRO A 67 12.27 1.13 -1.85
N GLU A 68 13.37 0.47 -1.49
CA GLU A 68 14.61 1.12 -1.07
C GLU A 68 15.81 0.69 -1.92
N LYS A 69 15.75 -0.52 -2.49
CA LYS A 69 16.85 -1.16 -3.23
C LYS A 69 16.56 -1.26 -4.74
N LYS A 70 15.29 -1.40 -5.12
CA LYS A 70 14.81 -1.34 -6.50
C LYS A 70 14.13 0.01 -6.74
N ASP A 71 14.36 0.61 -7.90
CA ASP A 71 13.78 1.93 -8.20
C ASP A 71 12.33 1.85 -8.69
N LEU A 72 11.53 1.05 -7.96
CA LEU A 72 10.10 0.93 -8.14
C LEU A 72 9.34 2.10 -7.49
N PRO A 73 8.13 2.45 -7.96
CA PRO A 73 7.24 3.37 -7.27
C PRO A 73 6.80 2.80 -5.91
N LEU A 74 6.43 3.65 -4.96
CA LEU A 74 5.76 3.20 -3.74
C LEU A 74 4.41 2.58 -4.12
N TYR A 75 4.11 1.41 -3.56
CA TYR A 75 2.91 0.63 -3.82
C TYR A 75 1.99 0.64 -2.61
N SER A 76 0.77 1.09 -2.77
CA SER A 76 -0.29 1.05 -1.75
C SER A 76 -1.47 0.25 -2.28
N TYR A 77 -1.86 -0.80 -1.59
CA TYR A 77 -3.02 -1.63 -1.88
C TYR A 77 -4.00 -1.56 -0.74
N ASP A 78 -5.24 -1.28 -1.06
CA ASP A 78 -6.38 -1.35 -0.15
C ASP A 78 -7.53 -2.15 -0.75
N ARG A 79 -8.09 -3.07 0.04
CA ARG A 79 -9.31 -3.80 -0.30
C ARG A 79 -10.33 -3.62 0.81
N ILE A 80 -11.48 -3.06 0.48
CA ILE A 80 -12.52 -2.72 1.45
C ILE A 80 -13.81 -3.47 1.11
N TYR A 81 -14.24 -4.33 2.02
CA TYR A 81 -15.53 -4.99 1.98
C TYR A 81 -16.47 -4.31 2.96
N ALA A 82 -17.52 -3.69 2.45
CA ALA A 82 -18.49 -3.00 3.29
C ALA A 82 -19.91 -3.12 2.71
N MET A 83 -20.85 -3.60 3.52
CA MET A 83 -22.28 -3.63 3.16
C MET A 83 -22.57 -4.28 1.80
N GLY A 84 -21.89 -5.41 1.48
CA GLY A 84 -22.06 -6.13 0.20
C GLY A 84 -21.35 -5.51 -1.00
N ASN A 85 -20.64 -4.40 -0.81
CA ASN A 85 -19.77 -3.83 -1.82
C ASN A 85 -18.33 -4.28 -1.57
N ASP A 86 -17.60 -4.34 -2.66
CA ASP A 86 -16.19 -4.67 -2.74
C ASP A 86 -15.47 -3.53 -3.45
N THR A 87 -14.46 -2.96 -2.83
CA THR A 87 -13.69 -1.84 -3.36
C THR A 87 -12.22 -2.21 -3.39
N LEU A 88 -11.62 -2.09 -4.57
CA LEU A 88 -10.19 -2.29 -4.80
C LEU A 88 -9.55 -0.95 -5.14
N ILE A 89 -8.52 -0.60 -4.40
CA ILE A 89 -7.70 0.57 -4.63
C ILE A 89 -6.24 0.09 -4.66
N VAL A 90 -5.54 0.39 -5.73
CA VAL A 90 -4.08 0.25 -5.80
C VAL A 90 -3.54 1.58 -6.27
N GLU A 91 -2.71 2.21 -5.47
CA GLU A 91 -2.09 3.48 -5.82
C GLU A 91 -0.57 3.30 -5.89
N LEU A 92 -0.02 3.76 -7.00
CA LEU A 92 1.41 3.81 -7.26
C LEU A 92 1.83 5.27 -7.19
N TYR A 93 2.81 5.56 -6.34
CA TYR A 93 3.31 6.92 -6.15
C TYR A 93 4.72 7.04 -6.68
N ASP A 94 4.93 8.06 -7.50
CA ASP A 94 6.24 8.38 -8.06
C ASP A 94 7.22 8.81 -6.96
N THR A 95 7.93 7.82 -6.46
CA THR A 95 9.06 7.97 -5.53
C THR A 95 10.36 7.46 -6.16
N MET A 96 10.39 7.41 -7.50
CA MET A 96 11.54 6.89 -8.25
C MET A 96 12.58 7.98 -8.47
N THR A 97 13.79 7.53 -8.75
CA THR A 97 14.94 8.39 -9.09
C THR A 97 15.28 8.35 -10.58
N GLY A 98 14.75 7.38 -11.31
CA GLY A 98 14.95 7.15 -12.73
C GLY A 98 13.68 6.75 -13.47
N GLU A 99 13.85 6.15 -14.63
CA GLU A 99 12.74 5.73 -15.50
C GLU A 99 12.13 4.39 -15.00
N PHE A 100 10.84 4.22 -15.26
CA PHE A 100 10.05 3.06 -14.92
C PHE A 100 9.26 2.56 -16.13
N ASP A 101 9.49 1.30 -16.52
CA ASP A 101 8.67 0.66 -17.55
C ASP A 101 7.37 0.11 -16.93
N ALA A 102 6.28 0.79 -17.22
CA ALA A 102 4.96 0.47 -16.69
C ALA A 102 4.13 -0.45 -17.61
N SER A 103 4.68 -0.91 -18.73
CA SER A 103 3.92 -1.65 -19.77
C SER A 103 3.18 -2.88 -19.23
N ALA A 104 3.81 -3.68 -18.38
CA ALA A 104 3.18 -4.84 -17.77
C ALA A 104 2.01 -4.47 -16.82
N LEU A 105 2.09 -3.32 -16.15
CA LEU A 105 1.01 -2.80 -15.31
C LEU A 105 -0.15 -2.28 -16.16
N ASP A 106 0.14 -1.63 -17.28
CA ASP A 106 -0.88 -1.19 -18.24
C ASP A 106 -1.62 -2.38 -18.84
N GLU A 107 -0.92 -3.46 -19.21
CA GLU A 107 -1.50 -4.70 -19.70
C GLU A 107 -2.41 -5.35 -18.63
N ALA A 108 -1.91 -5.48 -17.40
CA ALA A 108 -2.70 -6.02 -16.29
C ALA A 108 -3.98 -5.22 -16.04
N LYS A 109 -3.90 -3.88 -16.07
CA LYS A 109 -5.05 -3.00 -15.90
C LYS A 109 -6.03 -3.13 -17.09
N ALA A 110 -5.54 -3.21 -18.32
CA ALA A 110 -6.35 -3.33 -19.54
C ALA A 110 -7.12 -4.65 -19.57
N SER A 111 -6.55 -5.76 -19.10
CA SER A 111 -7.20 -7.08 -19.02
C SER A 111 -8.49 -7.08 -18.20
N PHE A 112 -8.64 -6.11 -17.27
CA PHE A 112 -9.81 -5.96 -16.40
C PHE A 112 -10.54 -4.62 -16.61
N ALA A 113 -10.46 -4.04 -17.81
CA ALA A 113 -11.12 -2.77 -18.15
C ALA A 113 -12.65 -2.84 -18.03
N HIS A 114 -13.24 -4.04 -18.11
CA HIS A 114 -14.69 -4.26 -17.96
C HIS A 114 -15.20 -4.07 -16.53
N LEU A 115 -14.32 -4.13 -15.51
CA LEU A 115 -14.69 -3.89 -14.12
C LEU A 115 -14.98 -2.41 -13.89
N ALA A 116 -16.06 -2.12 -13.15
CA ALA A 116 -16.53 -0.76 -12.94
C ALA A 116 -15.51 0.11 -12.21
N GLU A 117 -15.24 1.28 -12.77
CA GLU A 117 -14.39 2.29 -12.14
C GLU A 117 -15.08 2.90 -10.92
N ARG A 118 -14.29 3.29 -9.94
CA ARG A 118 -14.69 4.11 -8.83
C ARG A 118 -14.00 5.46 -8.96
N ASP A 119 -14.75 6.54 -8.84
CA ASP A 119 -14.18 7.87 -8.69
C ASP A 119 -13.44 7.97 -7.34
N PRO A 120 -12.10 8.15 -7.35
CA PRO A 120 -11.34 8.30 -6.11
C PRO A 120 -11.54 9.67 -5.44
N GLY A 121 -12.06 10.67 -6.15
CA GLY A 121 -12.04 12.08 -5.76
C GLY A 121 -10.67 12.72 -6.02
N GLU A 122 -10.55 13.98 -5.60
CA GLU A 122 -9.31 14.74 -5.72
C GLU A 122 -8.48 14.66 -4.44
N HIS A 123 -7.16 14.48 -4.59
CA HIS A 123 -6.22 14.41 -3.48
C HIS A 123 -4.98 15.26 -3.76
N TRP A 124 -4.34 15.76 -2.71
CA TRP A 124 -3.14 16.55 -2.82
C TRP A 124 -1.97 15.80 -3.49
N TYR A 125 -1.99 14.45 -3.44
CA TYR A 125 -0.95 13.59 -4.00
C TYR A 125 -1.24 13.11 -5.43
N ASP A 126 -2.29 13.59 -6.08
CA ASP A 126 -2.64 13.15 -7.44
C ASP A 126 -1.57 13.50 -8.47
N ASN A 127 -0.77 14.55 -8.22
CA ASN A 127 0.34 14.95 -9.07
C ASN A 127 1.55 13.99 -9.06
N ILE A 128 1.62 13.10 -8.09
CA ILE A 128 2.65 12.04 -8.01
C ILE A 128 2.06 10.63 -8.15
N LYS A 129 0.76 10.52 -8.35
CA LYS A 129 0.09 9.24 -8.56
C LYS A 129 0.22 8.82 -10.02
N LEU A 130 0.73 7.60 -10.25
CA LEU A 130 0.92 7.06 -11.59
C LEU A 130 -0.41 6.60 -12.20
N ALA A 131 -0.50 6.69 -13.53
CA ALA A 131 -1.68 6.32 -14.32
C ALA A 131 -2.05 4.83 -14.20
N GLN A 132 -1.11 3.98 -13.83
CA GLN A 132 -1.30 2.55 -13.61
C GLN A 132 -2.05 2.23 -12.31
N SER A 133 -2.33 3.22 -11.49
CA SER A 133 -3.16 3.07 -10.29
C SER A 133 -4.57 2.57 -10.64
N ILE A 134 -5.18 1.82 -9.72
CA ILE A 134 -6.48 1.17 -9.87
C ILE A 134 -7.44 1.74 -8.84
N SER A 135 -8.66 2.08 -9.26
CA SER A 135 -9.76 2.42 -8.37
C SER A 135 -11.04 1.76 -8.92
N LYS A 136 -11.44 0.64 -8.34
CA LYS A 136 -12.58 -0.17 -8.79
C LYS A 136 -13.56 -0.38 -7.65
N LYS A 137 -14.85 -0.48 -7.99
CA LYS A 137 -15.90 -0.81 -7.03
C LYS A 137 -16.95 -1.71 -7.68
N GLY A 138 -17.28 -2.77 -6.98
CA GLY A 138 -18.25 -3.76 -7.44
C GLY A 138 -19.03 -4.41 -6.31
N LYS A 139 -19.66 -5.53 -6.61
CA LYS A 139 -20.42 -6.35 -5.68
C LYS A 139 -19.64 -7.63 -5.33
N LYS A 140 -20.12 -8.35 -4.34
CA LYS A 140 -19.53 -9.63 -3.92
C LYS A 140 -19.37 -10.64 -5.07
N ALA A 141 -20.23 -10.59 -6.09
CA ALA A 141 -20.14 -11.48 -7.25
C ALA A 141 -18.85 -11.27 -8.07
N GLU A 142 -18.27 -10.07 -8.04
CA GLU A 142 -17.08 -9.69 -8.78
C GLU A 142 -15.78 -9.89 -7.99
N THR A 143 -15.87 -10.38 -6.73
CA THR A 143 -14.71 -10.54 -5.83
C THR A 143 -13.59 -11.36 -6.44
N SER A 144 -13.92 -12.43 -7.18
CA SER A 144 -12.91 -13.29 -7.83
C SER A 144 -12.15 -12.58 -8.94
N GLU A 145 -12.81 -11.69 -9.69
CA GLU A 145 -12.17 -10.88 -10.73
C GLU A 145 -11.29 -9.80 -10.13
N PHE A 146 -11.74 -9.15 -9.05
CA PHE A 146 -10.90 -8.23 -8.29
C PHE A 146 -9.69 -8.91 -7.68
N ASP A 147 -9.84 -10.16 -7.22
CA ASP A 147 -8.71 -10.96 -6.72
C ASP A 147 -7.73 -11.30 -7.83
N ALA A 148 -8.22 -11.64 -9.04
CA ALA A 148 -7.38 -11.90 -10.20
C ALA A 148 -6.62 -10.64 -10.63
N LEU A 149 -7.32 -9.51 -10.81
CA LEU A 149 -6.70 -8.20 -11.10
C LEU A 149 -5.62 -7.85 -10.08
N THR A 150 -5.92 -7.99 -8.77
CA THR A 150 -4.95 -7.70 -7.70
C THR A 150 -3.67 -8.51 -7.88
N VAL A 151 -3.79 -9.82 -8.13
CA VAL A 151 -2.64 -10.73 -8.27
C VAL A 151 -1.85 -10.44 -9.54
N GLU A 152 -2.53 -10.20 -10.65
CA GLU A 152 -1.89 -9.89 -11.93
C GLU A 152 -1.12 -8.57 -11.86
N HIS A 153 -1.76 -7.51 -11.37
CA HIS A 153 -1.13 -6.22 -11.19
C HIS A 153 0.03 -6.26 -10.18
N PHE A 154 -0.10 -7.01 -9.09
CA PHE A 154 0.96 -7.17 -8.10
C PHE A 154 2.16 -7.93 -8.65
N ASN A 155 1.93 -8.98 -9.44
CA ASN A 155 3.02 -9.68 -10.14
C ASN A 155 3.70 -8.77 -11.16
N ALA A 156 2.93 -8.04 -11.98
CA ALA A 156 3.46 -7.08 -12.94
C ALA A 156 4.36 -6.06 -12.24
N TYR A 157 3.91 -5.47 -11.12
CA TYR A 157 4.71 -4.55 -10.31
C TYR A 157 6.03 -5.16 -9.85
N LEU A 158 6.01 -6.38 -9.27
CA LEU A 158 7.21 -7.03 -8.72
C LEU A 158 8.19 -7.51 -9.80
N THR A 159 7.75 -7.64 -11.04
CA THR A 159 8.57 -8.12 -12.16
C THR A 159 8.89 -7.03 -13.18
N SER A 160 8.41 -5.81 -12.99
CA SER A 160 8.74 -4.68 -13.85
C SER A 160 10.25 -4.48 -13.91
N PRO A 161 10.81 -4.33 -15.11
CA PRO A 161 12.25 -4.07 -15.28
C PRO A 161 12.59 -2.70 -14.68
N VAL A 162 13.46 -2.68 -13.67
CA VAL A 162 13.92 -1.43 -13.02
C VAL A 162 15.38 -1.56 -12.64
N ALA A 163 16.06 -0.44 -12.59
CA ALA A 163 17.41 -0.35 -12.07
C ALA A 163 17.44 -0.55 -10.54
N ASP A 164 18.60 -0.92 -10.04
CA ASP A 164 18.86 -0.81 -8.62
C ASP A 164 18.99 0.67 -8.23
N VAL A 165 18.57 1.00 -7.02
CA VAL A 165 18.70 2.35 -6.47
C VAL A 165 20.21 2.65 -6.29
N THR A 166 20.67 3.71 -6.91
CA THR A 166 22.06 4.19 -6.80
C THR A 166 22.23 5.31 -5.78
N ASP A 167 21.16 6.05 -5.48
CA ASP A 167 21.09 7.12 -4.48
C ASP A 167 19.98 6.79 -3.47
N GLU A 168 20.37 6.05 -2.44
CA GLU A 168 19.44 5.62 -1.38
C GLU A 168 18.88 6.80 -0.57
N ASP A 169 19.67 7.87 -0.40
CA ASP A 169 19.24 9.06 0.34
C ASP A 169 18.15 9.81 -0.44
N LYS A 170 18.33 9.96 -1.75
CA LYS A 170 17.32 10.54 -2.62
C LYS A 170 16.03 9.72 -2.65
N LYS A 171 16.15 8.40 -2.76
CA LYS A 171 15.00 7.47 -2.75
C LYS A 171 14.21 7.60 -1.44
N ARG A 172 14.92 7.64 -0.31
CA ARG A 172 14.33 7.81 1.01
C ARG A 172 13.68 9.20 1.17
N GLU A 173 14.32 10.25 0.64
CA GLU A 173 13.74 11.61 0.66
C GLU A 173 12.39 11.65 -0.07
N LEU A 174 12.29 11.05 -1.27
CA LEU A 174 11.04 11.01 -2.04
C LEU A 174 9.93 10.28 -1.30
N SER A 175 10.22 9.11 -0.73
CA SER A 175 9.26 8.35 0.08
C SER A 175 8.85 9.12 1.34
N SER A 176 9.82 9.74 2.04
CA SER A 176 9.57 10.54 3.24
C SER A 176 8.73 11.78 2.93
N ARG A 177 8.92 12.42 1.77
CA ARG A 177 8.11 13.56 1.32
C ARG A 177 6.63 13.19 1.21
N TYR A 178 6.33 12.03 0.60
CA TYR A 178 4.96 11.52 0.53
C TYR A 178 4.37 11.27 1.92
N VAL A 179 5.10 10.59 2.80
CA VAL A 179 4.65 10.27 4.17
C VAL A 179 4.43 11.54 5.01
N ASN A 180 5.33 12.51 4.92
CA ASN A 180 5.17 13.80 5.58
C ASN A 180 3.95 14.56 5.03
N GLY A 181 3.73 14.53 3.72
CA GLY A 181 2.52 15.08 3.10
C GLY A 181 1.24 14.45 3.65
N LEU A 182 1.17 13.12 3.81
CA LEU A 182 0.04 12.43 4.46
C LEU A 182 -0.17 12.93 5.90
N LEU A 183 0.91 13.14 6.64
CA LEU A 183 0.83 13.61 8.02
C LEU A 183 0.44 15.09 8.12
N GLU A 184 0.81 15.92 7.17
CA GLU A 184 0.55 17.37 7.18
C GLU A 184 -0.81 17.72 6.56
N GLN A 185 -1.10 17.18 5.38
CA GLN A 185 -2.26 17.54 4.57
C GLN A 185 -3.44 16.58 4.75
N GLY A 186 -3.19 15.44 5.46
CA GLY A 186 -4.24 14.46 5.74
C GLY A 186 -4.40 13.41 4.64
N GLY A 187 -5.29 12.50 4.89
CA GLY A 187 -5.72 11.40 4.02
C GLY A 187 -6.66 10.47 4.77
N PRO A 188 -7.43 9.63 4.08
CA PRO A 188 -8.51 8.87 4.71
C PRO A 188 -8.10 8.07 5.96
N SER A 189 -6.93 7.41 5.91
CA SER A 189 -6.40 6.64 7.03
C SER A 189 -5.75 7.54 8.08
N THR A 190 -5.01 8.55 7.65
CA THR A 190 -4.26 9.48 8.52
C THR A 190 -5.20 10.20 9.48
N ASP A 191 -6.31 10.72 8.98
CA ASP A 191 -7.26 11.49 9.78
C ASP A 191 -7.95 10.62 10.84
N VAL A 192 -8.25 9.36 10.50
CA VAL A 192 -8.81 8.39 11.45
C VAL A 192 -7.81 8.11 12.58
N PHE A 193 -6.54 7.87 12.25
CA PHE A 193 -5.52 7.58 13.27
C PHE A 193 -5.15 8.82 14.09
N LYS A 194 -5.04 10.01 13.49
CA LYS A 194 -4.82 11.26 14.25
C LYS A 194 -5.91 11.49 15.29
N LYS A 195 -7.15 11.30 14.91
CA LYS A 195 -8.29 11.45 15.83
C LYS A 195 -8.24 10.44 16.99
N GLN A 196 -7.74 9.22 16.74
CA GLN A 196 -7.75 8.14 17.73
C GLN A 196 -6.49 8.08 18.59
N LEU A 197 -5.31 8.29 17.99
CA LEU A 197 -4.00 8.10 18.63
C LEU A 197 -3.32 9.43 18.98
N GLY A 198 -3.78 10.53 18.40
CA GLY A 198 -3.10 11.82 18.41
C GLY A 198 -1.99 11.92 17.35
N GLU A 199 -1.48 13.12 17.13
CA GLU A 199 -0.53 13.40 16.04
C GLU A 199 0.80 12.67 16.21
N GLU A 200 1.38 12.68 17.42
CA GLU A 200 2.68 12.08 17.69
C GLU A 200 2.69 10.56 17.44
N LYS A 201 1.71 9.84 18.00
CA LYS A 201 1.61 8.37 17.80
C LYS A 201 1.27 8.02 16.36
N THR A 202 0.45 8.83 15.68
CA THR A 202 0.16 8.63 14.26
C THR A 202 1.41 8.84 13.44
N SER A 203 2.18 9.89 13.69
CA SER A 203 3.46 10.12 13.02
C SER A 203 4.40 8.93 13.22
N LYS A 204 4.55 8.44 14.46
CA LYS A 204 5.36 7.27 14.77
C LYS A 204 4.88 6.02 14.02
N LEU A 205 3.57 5.70 14.07
CA LEU A 205 2.97 4.58 13.34
C LEU A 205 3.31 4.64 11.85
N PHE A 206 3.07 5.79 11.22
CA PHE A 206 3.30 5.97 9.78
C PHE A 206 4.78 5.83 9.43
N LYS A 207 5.65 6.57 10.11
CA LYS A 207 7.07 6.64 9.77
C LYS A 207 7.85 5.38 10.08
N THR A 208 7.51 4.68 11.18
CA THR A 208 8.29 3.51 11.61
C THR A 208 7.67 2.18 11.21
N VAL A 209 6.33 2.06 11.20
CA VAL A 209 5.68 0.75 11.00
C VAL A 209 5.06 0.62 9.63
N LEU A 210 4.28 1.63 9.17
CA LEU A 210 3.57 1.52 7.90
C LEU A 210 4.50 1.78 6.70
N PHE A 211 5.36 2.79 6.76
CA PHE A 211 6.22 3.18 5.65
C PHE A 211 7.72 2.95 5.87
N GLY A 212 8.16 2.76 7.11
CA GLY A 212 9.56 2.47 7.43
C GLY A 212 10.56 3.61 7.12
N THR A 213 10.09 4.85 6.89
CA THR A 213 10.94 5.97 6.46
C THR A 213 11.91 6.49 7.53
N ASP A 214 11.61 6.25 8.81
CA ASP A 214 12.46 6.61 9.94
C ASP A 214 13.29 5.42 10.48
N ILE A 215 13.19 4.24 9.85
CA ILE A 215 14.02 3.10 10.20
C ILE A 215 15.42 3.34 9.59
N LYS A 216 16.41 3.59 10.44
CA LYS A 216 17.81 3.61 9.98
C LYS A 216 18.21 2.19 9.63
N ASN A 217 18.63 1.99 8.37
CA ASN A 217 19.26 0.74 7.96
C ASN A 217 20.60 0.66 8.71
N SER A 218 20.69 -0.27 9.66
CA SER A 218 21.93 -0.62 10.37
C SER A 218 22.72 -1.64 9.57
#